data_108dd1a25d26dbbe3ca9135c6115699a
#
_entry.id   108dd1a25d26dbbe3ca9135c6115699a
#
_cell.length_a   1.000
_cell.length_b   1.000
_cell.length_c   1.000
_cell.angle_alpha   90.00
_cell.angle_beta   90.00
_cell.angle_gamma   90.00
#
_symmetry.space_group_name_H-M   'P 1'
#
loop_
_entity.id
_entity.type
_entity.pdbx_description
1 polymer ?
#
loop_
_entity_poly.entity_id
_entity_poly.type
_entity_poly.pdbx_seq_one_letter_code
_entity_poly.pdbx_strand_id
1 'polypeptide(L)'
;MSKKIRCALIGPGNIGTDLLAKLMRSPVLEPVWMVGIDPESDGLKKARELGLKTTADGVDGLLPHVLADNIQIAFDATSAYVHKANSDKLGALGVMMIDLTPAAIGPYCVPPVNLAEHIGRREMNVNMVTCGGQATIPMVYAVSRVQPVGYAEIVATVSSRSAGPGTRKNIDEFTRTTSGAVAKVGGAREGKAIIIINPADPPLIMRDTVHCLTDGEPDQAAIRESVARMVAEVHKYVPGYRVVNGPVFDGRRVSIYLEVEGLGDYLPKYAGNLDIMTAAAARTAEMFAEELLAGRITLEPVALAA
;
A
#
# COMPACT_ATOMS: atom_id res chain seq x y z
N MET A 1 -12.87 -21.48 -16.70
CA MET A 1 -11.98 -20.52 -16.00
C MET A 1 -12.82 -19.77 -14.99
N SER A 2 -12.36 -19.61 -13.75
CA SER A 2 -13.08 -18.78 -12.77
C SER A 2 -13.11 -17.33 -13.25
N LYS A 3 -14.24 -16.65 -13.05
CA LYS A 3 -14.38 -15.23 -13.39
C LYS A 3 -13.40 -14.42 -12.53
N LYS A 4 -12.61 -13.54 -13.13
CA LYS A 4 -11.69 -12.63 -12.43
C LYS A 4 -12.15 -11.18 -12.62
N ILE A 5 -11.81 -10.33 -11.66
CA ILE A 5 -12.03 -8.88 -11.76
C ILE A 5 -10.89 -8.29 -12.59
N ARG A 6 -11.26 -7.57 -13.65
CA ARG A 6 -10.30 -6.97 -14.57
C ARG A 6 -9.81 -5.64 -14.06
N CYS A 7 -8.50 -5.41 -14.13
CA CYS A 7 -7.90 -4.22 -13.59
C CYS A 7 -6.89 -3.57 -14.54
N ALA A 8 -6.61 -2.28 -14.29
CA ALA A 8 -5.61 -1.48 -14.99
C ALA A 8 -4.55 -0.98 -14.01
N LEU A 9 -3.30 -0.86 -14.49
CA LEU A 9 -2.20 -0.25 -13.76
C LEU A 9 -1.83 1.07 -14.44
N ILE A 10 -1.72 2.14 -13.66
CA ILE A 10 -1.36 3.48 -14.13
C ILE A 10 0.00 3.84 -13.51
N GLY A 11 1.00 4.08 -14.36
CA GLY A 11 2.38 4.33 -13.95
C GLY A 11 3.29 3.11 -14.10
N PRO A 12 3.96 2.96 -15.26
CA PRO A 12 4.82 1.82 -15.59
C PRO A 12 6.24 1.96 -15.01
N GLY A 13 6.37 2.59 -13.85
CA GLY A 13 7.62 2.68 -13.09
C GLY A 13 7.92 1.40 -12.31
N ASN A 14 8.91 1.46 -11.41
CA ASN A 14 9.33 0.32 -10.58
C ASN A 14 8.16 -0.28 -9.77
N ILE A 15 7.34 0.58 -9.14
CA ILE A 15 6.18 0.15 -8.34
C ILE A 15 5.14 -0.54 -9.23
N GLY A 16 4.74 0.10 -10.35
CA GLY A 16 3.73 -0.48 -11.24
C GLY A 16 4.19 -1.78 -11.88
N THR A 17 5.48 -1.90 -12.23
CA THR A 17 6.03 -3.12 -12.83
C THR A 17 6.15 -4.26 -11.81
N ASP A 18 6.53 -3.97 -10.57
CA ASP A 18 6.56 -4.96 -9.49
C ASP A 18 5.14 -5.43 -9.12
N LEU A 19 4.20 -4.47 -9.04
CA LEU A 19 2.78 -4.78 -8.82
C LEU A 19 2.21 -5.68 -9.93
N LEU A 20 2.55 -5.42 -11.20
CA LEU A 20 2.14 -6.26 -12.33
C LEU A 20 2.55 -7.72 -12.11
N ALA A 21 3.78 -7.99 -11.67
CA ALA A 21 4.24 -9.34 -11.39
C ALA A 21 3.39 -10.05 -10.32
N LYS A 22 2.92 -9.31 -9.30
CA LYS A 22 2.02 -9.83 -8.26
C LYS A 22 0.61 -10.11 -8.80
N LEU A 23 0.05 -9.17 -9.55
CA LEU A 23 -1.30 -9.29 -10.12
C LEU A 23 -1.41 -10.44 -11.13
N MET A 24 -0.36 -10.72 -11.91
CA MET A 24 -0.31 -11.87 -12.84
C MET A 24 -0.51 -13.21 -12.12
N ARG A 25 -0.17 -13.30 -10.83
CA ARG A 25 -0.34 -14.51 -10.01
C ARG A 25 -1.66 -14.53 -9.23
N SER A 26 -2.39 -13.44 -9.22
CA SER A 26 -3.62 -13.34 -8.42
C SER A 26 -4.68 -14.35 -8.89
N PRO A 27 -5.35 -15.05 -7.97
CA PRO A 27 -6.42 -15.97 -8.32
C PRO A 27 -7.72 -15.24 -8.72
N VAL A 28 -7.91 -13.98 -8.32
CA VAL A 28 -9.17 -13.24 -8.46
C VAL A 28 -9.06 -11.96 -9.30
N LEU A 29 -7.82 -11.52 -9.62
CA LEU A 29 -7.56 -10.33 -10.44
C LEU A 29 -6.98 -10.71 -11.80
N GLU A 30 -7.33 -9.94 -12.84
CA GLU A 30 -6.80 -10.03 -14.19
C GLU A 30 -6.30 -8.65 -14.64
N PRO A 31 -4.98 -8.39 -14.62
CA PRO A 31 -4.44 -7.15 -15.18
C PRO A 31 -4.58 -7.17 -16.70
N VAL A 32 -5.21 -6.13 -17.26
CA VAL A 32 -5.53 -6.05 -18.70
C VAL A 32 -4.81 -4.88 -19.37
N TRP A 33 -4.63 -3.79 -18.63
CA TRP A 33 -4.00 -2.58 -19.13
C TRP A 33 -2.82 -2.12 -18.27
N MET A 34 -1.77 -1.66 -18.96
CA MET A 34 -0.70 -0.83 -18.37
C MET A 34 -0.70 0.53 -19.07
N VAL A 35 -0.83 1.60 -18.27
CA VAL A 35 -1.00 2.97 -18.72
C VAL A 35 0.22 3.79 -18.35
N GLY A 36 0.83 4.46 -19.31
CA GLY A 36 1.99 5.34 -19.13
C GLY A 36 1.87 6.62 -19.96
N ILE A 37 2.94 7.41 -19.97
CA ILE A 37 3.07 8.64 -20.75
C ILE A 37 4.32 8.66 -21.63
N ASP A 38 5.16 7.64 -21.52
CA ASP A 38 6.35 7.47 -22.31
C ASP A 38 6.28 6.14 -23.08
N PRO A 39 6.15 6.14 -24.42
CA PRO A 39 6.04 4.92 -25.23
C PRO A 39 7.28 4.02 -25.13
N GLU A 40 8.44 4.57 -24.80
CA GLU A 40 9.70 3.84 -24.69
C GLU A 40 9.93 3.28 -23.27
N SER A 41 9.00 3.48 -22.36
CA SER A 41 9.08 2.97 -20.99
C SER A 41 9.28 1.45 -20.96
N ASP A 42 10.29 0.99 -20.20
CA ASP A 42 10.55 -0.43 -19.96
C ASP A 42 9.36 -1.16 -19.37
N GLY A 43 8.60 -0.50 -18.49
CA GLY A 43 7.41 -1.08 -17.89
C GLY A 43 6.28 -1.30 -18.91
N LEU A 44 6.06 -0.37 -19.86
CA LEU A 44 5.12 -0.59 -20.96
C LEU A 44 5.58 -1.71 -21.89
N LYS A 45 6.88 -1.79 -22.20
CA LYS A 45 7.43 -2.88 -23.00
C LYS A 45 7.20 -4.22 -22.32
N LYS A 46 7.51 -4.34 -21.05
CA LYS A 46 7.31 -5.56 -20.27
C LYS A 46 5.82 -5.95 -20.19
N ALA A 47 4.93 -4.98 -20.03
CA ALA A 47 3.49 -5.25 -20.03
C ALA A 47 3.01 -5.82 -21.38
N ARG A 48 3.50 -5.28 -22.50
CA ARG A 48 3.21 -5.83 -23.86
C ARG A 48 3.73 -7.26 -24.00
N GLU A 49 4.94 -7.54 -23.54
CA GLU A 49 5.52 -8.90 -23.56
C GLU A 49 4.69 -9.91 -22.75
N LEU A 50 4.04 -9.45 -21.68
CA LEU A 50 3.12 -10.24 -20.84
C LEU A 50 1.69 -10.30 -21.41
N GLY A 51 1.42 -9.68 -22.57
CA GLY A 51 0.13 -9.72 -23.26
C GLY A 51 -0.89 -8.68 -22.82
N LEU A 52 -0.49 -7.68 -22.03
CA LEU A 52 -1.38 -6.57 -21.65
C LEU A 52 -1.54 -5.58 -22.81
N LYS A 53 -2.69 -4.94 -22.85
CA LYS A 53 -2.91 -3.72 -23.64
C LYS A 53 -2.13 -2.57 -23.00
N THR A 54 -1.61 -1.67 -23.81
CA THR A 54 -0.84 -0.53 -23.29
C THR A 54 -1.22 0.76 -24.02
N THR A 55 -1.11 1.89 -23.32
CA THR A 55 -1.18 3.23 -23.91
C THR A 55 -0.08 4.12 -23.31
N ALA A 56 0.40 5.07 -24.11
CA ALA A 56 1.31 6.14 -23.68
C ALA A 56 0.59 7.50 -23.61
N ASP A 57 -0.73 7.53 -23.73
CA ASP A 57 -1.56 8.75 -23.68
C ASP A 57 -2.14 9.01 -22.28
N GLY A 58 -1.53 8.43 -21.24
CA GLY A 58 -2.03 8.52 -19.88
C GLY A 58 -3.41 7.89 -19.70
N VAL A 59 -4.12 8.31 -18.67
CA VAL A 59 -5.48 7.82 -18.39
C VAL A 59 -6.44 8.10 -19.54
N ASP A 60 -6.26 9.19 -20.27
CA ASP A 60 -7.12 9.54 -21.42
C ASP A 60 -7.10 8.48 -22.52
N GLY A 61 -5.97 7.81 -22.72
CA GLY A 61 -5.87 6.67 -23.63
C GLY A 61 -6.58 5.41 -23.12
N LEU A 62 -6.84 5.29 -21.83
CA LEU A 62 -7.58 4.16 -21.23
C LEU A 62 -9.10 4.38 -21.27
N LEU A 63 -9.58 5.63 -21.07
CA LEU A 63 -11.01 5.94 -20.89
C LEU A 63 -11.93 5.30 -21.94
N PRO A 64 -11.63 5.34 -23.27
CA PRO A 64 -12.50 4.75 -24.29
C PRO A 64 -12.69 3.23 -24.15
N HIS A 65 -11.81 2.58 -23.41
CA HIS A 65 -11.77 1.12 -23.31
C HIS A 65 -12.32 0.57 -21.98
N VAL A 66 -12.50 1.43 -20.97
CA VAL A 66 -12.88 1.03 -19.60
C VAL A 66 -14.11 0.14 -19.58
N LEU A 67 -15.20 0.57 -20.23
CA LEU A 67 -16.46 -0.19 -20.26
C LEU A 67 -16.37 -1.44 -21.15
N ALA A 68 -15.78 -1.32 -22.35
CA ALA A 68 -15.63 -2.42 -23.29
C ALA A 68 -14.76 -3.56 -22.72
N ASP A 69 -13.69 -3.20 -22.01
CA ASP A 69 -12.81 -4.16 -21.37
C ASP A 69 -13.24 -4.53 -19.95
N ASN A 70 -14.35 -3.97 -19.46
CA ASN A 70 -14.90 -4.21 -18.11
C ASN A 70 -13.85 -4.01 -17.02
N ILE A 71 -13.14 -2.88 -17.03
CA ILE A 71 -12.18 -2.52 -16.00
C ILE A 71 -12.94 -2.05 -14.77
N GLN A 72 -12.73 -2.72 -13.63
CA GLN A 72 -13.43 -2.45 -12.39
C GLN A 72 -12.53 -1.87 -11.29
N ILE A 73 -11.23 -2.15 -11.33
CA ILE A 73 -10.24 -1.65 -10.37
C ILE A 73 -9.08 -1.05 -11.15
N ALA A 74 -8.56 0.09 -10.70
CA ALA A 74 -7.33 0.67 -11.21
C ALA A 74 -6.36 1.00 -10.08
N PHE A 75 -5.08 0.73 -10.31
CA PHE A 75 -3.99 1.07 -9.41
C PHE A 75 -3.27 2.29 -9.94
N ASP A 76 -3.09 3.30 -9.10
CA ASP A 76 -2.34 4.50 -9.47
C ASP A 76 -0.98 4.53 -8.77
N ALA A 77 0.07 4.27 -9.54
CA ALA A 77 1.47 4.31 -9.12
C ALA A 77 2.23 5.48 -9.78
N THR A 78 1.55 6.59 -10.05
CA THR A 78 2.11 7.78 -10.71
C THR A 78 2.64 8.80 -9.69
N SER A 79 1.99 9.94 -9.55
CA SER A 79 2.37 10.99 -8.61
C SER A 79 1.16 11.64 -7.96
N ALA A 80 1.37 12.29 -6.80
CA ALA A 80 0.32 13.03 -6.11
C ALA A 80 -0.36 14.10 -6.97
N TYR A 81 0.37 14.67 -7.92
CA TYR A 81 -0.13 15.78 -8.75
C TYR A 81 -1.23 15.37 -9.74
N VAL A 82 -1.18 14.12 -10.25
CA VAL A 82 -2.12 13.67 -11.28
C VAL A 82 -3.17 12.69 -10.73
N HIS A 83 -2.95 12.14 -9.55
CA HIS A 83 -3.84 11.12 -8.97
C HIS A 83 -5.30 11.60 -8.89
N LYS A 84 -5.53 12.84 -8.41
CA LYS A 84 -6.90 13.36 -8.32
C LYS A 84 -7.62 13.33 -9.66
N ALA A 85 -6.96 13.81 -10.72
CA ALA A 85 -7.54 13.83 -12.06
C ALA A 85 -7.81 12.41 -12.60
N ASN A 86 -6.89 11.47 -12.34
CA ASN A 86 -7.05 10.06 -12.70
C ASN A 86 -8.24 9.44 -11.96
N SER A 87 -8.33 9.67 -10.64
CA SER A 87 -9.41 9.17 -9.79
C SER A 87 -10.78 9.73 -10.20
N ASP A 88 -10.87 11.02 -10.46
CA ASP A 88 -12.12 11.66 -10.90
C ASP A 88 -12.62 11.06 -12.23
N LYS A 89 -11.73 10.93 -13.23
CA LYS A 89 -12.08 10.40 -14.55
C LYS A 89 -12.52 8.93 -14.49
N LEU A 90 -11.80 8.09 -13.79
CA LEU A 90 -12.09 6.65 -13.69
C LEU A 90 -13.24 6.36 -12.73
N GLY A 91 -13.34 7.09 -11.62
CA GLY A 91 -14.43 6.98 -10.67
C GLY A 91 -15.78 7.33 -11.30
N ALA A 92 -15.83 8.31 -12.20
CA ALA A 92 -17.03 8.64 -13.00
C ALA A 92 -17.51 7.48 -13.89
N LEU A 93 -16.65 6.51 -14.20
CA LEU A 93 -16.96 5.29 -14.92
C LEU A 93 -17.19 4.07 -14.01
N GLY A 94 -17.25 4.28 -12.69
CA GLY A 94 -17.44 3.20 -11.71
C GLY A 94 -16.20 2.36 -11.45
N VAL A 95 -15.00 2.87 -11.76
CA VAL A 95 -13.74 2.19 -11.46
C VAL A 95 -13.25 2.55 -10.07
N MET A 96 -13.03 1.55 -9.23
CA MET A 96 -12.42 1.73 -7.91
C MET A 96 -10.92 2.02 -8.05
N MET A 97 -10.43 3.02 -7.33
CA MET A 97 -9.03 3.43 -7.34
C MET A 97 -8.29 2.92 -6.10
N ILE A 98 -7.13 2.31 -6.32
CA ILE A 98 -6.15 1.98 -5.29
C ILE A 98 -4.95 2.89 -5.48
N ASP A 99 -4.80 3.85 -4.57
CA ASP A 99 -3.82 4.93 -4.65
C ASP A 99 -2.51 4.55 -3.94
N LEU A 100 -1.46 4.34 -4.74
CA LEU A 100 -0.09 4.12 -4.25
C LEU A 100 0.73 5.43 -4.26
N THR A 101 0.10 6.56 -4.56
CA THR A 101 0.76 7.87 -4.56
C THR A 101 0.67 8.53 -3.17
N PRO A 102 1.52 9.51 -2.87
CA PRO A 102 1.40 10.26 -1.62
C PRO A 102 0.31 11.36 -1.64
N ALA A 103 -0.64 11.31 -2.58
CA ALA A 103 -1.71 12.32 -2.72
C ALA A 103 -2.62 12.40 -1.49
N ALA A 104 -2.75 11.31 -0.73
CA ALA A 104 -3.61 11.20 0.45
C ALA A 104 -5.08 11.59 0.18
N ILE A 105 -5.57 11.28 -1.02
CA ILE A 105 -6.97 11.42 -1.42
C ILE A 105 -7.67 10.10 -1.08
N GLY A 106 -8.85 10.20 -0.48
CA GLY A 106 -9.54 9.04 0.05
C GLY A 106 -8.99 8.56 1.41
N PRO A 107 -9.67 7.60 2.05
CA PRO A 107 -9.28 7.10 3.36
C PRO A 107 -7.98 6.28 3.30
N TYR A 108 -7.18 6.38 4.36
CA TYR A 108 -6.00 5.54 4.52
C TYR A 108 -6.38 4.07 4.68
N CYS A 109 -5.72 3.18 3.93
CA CYS A 109 -5.94 1.75 3.96
C CYS A 109 -4.68 0.98 4.34
N VAL A 110 -4.77 0.18 5.39
CA VAL A 110 -3.78 -0.80 5.80
C VAL A 110 -4.50 -2.15 5.92
N PRO A 111 -4.27 -3.11 5.02
CA PRO A 111 -5.13 -4.29 4.87
C PRO A 111 -5.50 -5.01 6.16
N PRO A 112 -4.57 -5.39 7.07
CA PRO A 112 -4.93 -6.15 8.26
C PRO A 112 -5.55 -5.30 9.38
N VAL A 113 -5.68 -3.96 9.18
CA VAL A 113 -6.19 -3.05 10.20
C VAL A 113 -7.60 -2.58 9.88
N ASN A 114 -7.84 -2.01 8.71
CA ASN A 114 -9.10 -1.31 8.41
C ASN A 114 -9.70 -1.59 7.02
N LEU A 115 -9.15 -2.52 6.25
CA LEU A 115 -9.66 -2.79 4.90
C LEU A 115 -11.11 -3.29 4.90
N ALA A 116 -11.49 -4.12 5.88
CA ALA A 116 -12.85 -4.60 6.01
C ALA A 116 -13.88 -3.46 6.19
N GLU A 117 -13.50 -2.37 6.87
CA GLU A 117 -14.32 -1.18 7.03
C GLU A 117 -14.52 -0.47 5.67
N HIS A 118 -13.48 -0.30 4.88
CA HIS A 118 -13.55 0.33 3.55
C HIS A 118 -14.41 -0.48 2.58
N ILE A 119 -14.29 -1.79 2.60
CA ILE A 119 -15.15 -2.69 1.83
C ILE A 119 -16.61 -2.50 2.27
N GLY A 120 -16.89 -2.49 3.58
CA GLY A 120 -18.22 -2.28 4.13
C GLY A 120 -18.85 -0.94 3.73
N ARG A 121 -18.04 0.10 3.62
CA ARG A 121 -18.46 1.44 3.16
C ARG A 121 -18.49 1.59 1.64
N ARG A 122 -18.04 0.62 0.88
CA ARG A 122 -17.90 0.65 -0.59
C ARG A 122 -17.09 1.84 -1.08
N GLU A 123 -15.94 2.09 -0.44
CA GLU A 123 -15.05 3.18 -0.82
C GLU A 123 -14.56 3.00 -2.25
N MET A 124 -14.67 4.05 -3.06
CA MET A 124 -14.28 4.04 -4.47
C MET A 124 -12.85 4.54 -4.70
N ASN A 125 -12.18 5.04 -3.68
CA ASN A 125 -10.76 5.38 -3.66
C ASN A 125 -10.21 5.08 -2.28
N VAL A 126 -9.14 4.31 -2.18
CA VAL A 126 -8.42 4.05 -0.93
C VAL A 126 -6.94 4.39 -1.11
N ASN A 127 -6.38 5.11 -0.15
CA ASN A 127 -4.98 5.49 -0.15
C ASN A 127 -4.13 4.48 0.62
N MET A 128 -3.09 3.96 -0.03
CA MET A 128 -2.20 2.95 0.56
C MET A 128 -1.16 3.53 1.53
N VAL A 129 -1.33 4.77 1.95
CA VAL A 129 -0.44 5.47 2.89
C VAL A 129 0.97 5.63 2.30
N THR A 130 1.94 4.91 2.83
CA THR A 130 3.35 4.87 2.40
C THR A 130 3.95 3.51 2.71
N CYS A 131 5.09 3.18 2.13
CA CYS A 131 5.80 1.93 2.45
C CYS A 131 6.13 1.80 3.94
N GLY A 132 6.61 2.87 4.57
CA GLY A 132 6.85 2.90 6.02
C GLY A 132 5.56 2.75 6.83
N GLY A 133 4.47 3.35 6.37
CA GLY A 133 3.15 3.19 6.98
C GLY A 133 2.64 1.76 6.90
N GLN A 134 2.73 1.11 5.73
CA GLN A 134 2.32 -0.29 5.57
C GLN A 134 3.12 -1.24 6.46
N ALA A 135 4.41 -0.95 6.69
CA ALA A 135 5.25 -1.77 7.54
C ALA A 135 4.97 -1.56 9.04
N THR A 136 4.72 -0.33 9.48
CA THR A 136 4.75 0.03 10.91
C THR A 136 3.39 0.21 11.55
N ILE A 137 2.38 0.69 10.81
CA ILE A 137 1.02 0.91 11.35
C ILE A 137 0.39 -0.38 11.89
N PRO A 138 0.56 -1.56 11.29
CA PRO A 138 0.09 -2.81 11.88
C PRO A 138 0.59 -3.03 13.30
N MET A 139 1.85 -2.67 13.58
CA MET A 139 2.43 -2.82 14.93
C MET A 139 1.92 -1.76 15.91
N VAL A 140 1.74 -0.51 15.47
CA VAL A 140 1.09 0.53 16.28
C VAL A 140 -0.32 0.08 16.66
N TYR A 141 -1.10 -0.39 15.70
CA TYR A 141 -2.46 -0.90 15.95
C TYR A 141 -2.46 -2.15 16.82
N ALA A 142 -1.48 -3.03 16.69
CA ALA A 142 -1.37 -4.20 17.56
C ALA A 142 -1.20 -3.83 19.04
N VAL A 143 -0.57 -2.68 19.34
CA VAL A 143 -0.48 -2.13 20.70
C VAL A 143 -1.77 -1.39 21.07
N SER A 144 -2.23 -0.47 20.22
CA SER A 144 -3.35 0.44 20.54
C SER A 144 -4.69 -0.27 20.73
N ARG A 145 -4.92 -1.39 20.04
CA ARG A 145 -6.14 -2.21 20.23
C ARG A 145 -6.17 -2.97 21.56
N VAL A 146 -5.05 -3.06 22.27
CA VAL A 146 -4.97 -3.65 23.61
C VAL A 146 -5.20 -2.59 24.68
N GLN A 147 -4.54 -1.45 24.53
CA GLN A 147 -4.74 -0.32 25.45
C GLN A 147 -4.41 1.02 24.78
N PRO A 148 -4.94 2.15 25.30
CA PRO A 148 -4.75 3.46 24.70
C PRO A 148 -3.27 3.85 24.57
N VAL A 149 -2.90 4.39 23.41
CA VAL A 149 -1.56 4.91 23.08
C VAL A 149 -1.64 6.42 22.93
N GLY A 150 -0.96 7.15 23.79
CA GLY A 150 -0.91 8.61 23.76
C GLY A 150 -0.07 9.15 22.61
N TYR A 151 1.05 8.49 22.32
CA TYR A 151 1.98 8.86 21.26
C TYR A 151 2.59 7.63 20.61
N ALA A 152 2.72 7.65 19.29
CA ALA A 152 3.49 6.64 18.57
C ALA A 152 4.44 7.29 17.56
N GLU A 153 5.64 6.75 17.49
CA GLU A 153 6.67 7.17 16.53
C GLU A 153 7.14 5.98 15.71
N ILE A 154 7.31 6.20 14.42
CA ILE A 154 7.92 5.20 13.54
C ILE A 154 9.18 5.77 12.88
N VAL A 155 10.21 4.95 12.76
CA VAL A 155 11.42 5.24 12.01
C VAL A 155 11.55 4.19 10.91
N ALA A 156 11.33 4.59 9.65
CA ALA A 156 11.46 3.72 8.50
C ALA A 156 12.83 3.91 7.84
N THR A 157 13.65 2.86 7.82
CA THR A 157 14.98 2.88 7.20
C THR A 157 14.97 2.05 5.94
N VAL A 158 15.19 2.72 4.81
CA VAL A 158 15.21 2.09 3.47
C VAL A 158 16.58 2.25 2.82
N SER A 159 16.95 1.30 1.96
CA SER A 159 18.17 1.45 1.16
C SER A 159 18.07 2.65 0.23
N SER A 160 19.16 3.41 0.11
CA SER A 160 19.27 4.50 -0.86
C SER A 160 19.01 4.03 -2.30
N ARG A 161 19.34 2.78 -2.62
CA ARG A 161 19.11 2.19 -3.95
C ARG A 161 17.63 1.90 -4.24
N SER A 162 16.78 1.72 -3.21
CA SER A 162 15.34 1.53 -3.37
C SER A 162 14.53 2.83 -3.20
N ALA A 163 15.17 3.94 -2.82
CA ALA A 163 14.54 5.26 -2.73
C ALA A 163 14.68 6.01 -4.07
N GLY A 164 13.70 5.87 -4.94
CA GLY A 164 13.67 6.52 -6.25
C GLY A 164 13.47 8.04 -6.19
N PRO A 165 13.51 8.73 -7.35
CA PRO A 165 13.31 10.19 -7.43
C PRO A 165 11.99 10.65 -6.84
N GLY A 166 10.92 9.87 -6.99
CA GLY A 166 9.61 10.16 -6.39
C GLY A 166 9.65 10.22 -4.87
N THR A 167 10.25 9.21 -4.21
CA THR A 167 10.42 9.18 -2.74
C THR A 167 11.23 10.39 -2.26
N ARG A 168 12.33 10.70 -2.94
CA ARG A 168 13.23 11.80 -2.56
C ARG A 168 12.60 13.19 -2.69
N LYS A 169 11.74 13.37 -3.70
CA LYS A 169 11.01 14.64 -3.92
C LYS A 169 9.84 14.82 -2.94
N ASN A 170 9.30 13.73 -2.40
CA ASN A 170 8.09 13.73 -1.59
C ASN A 170 8.34 13.29 -0.14
N ILE A 171 9.53 13.57 0.43
CA ILE A 171 9.87 13.21 1.82
C ILE A 171 8.91 13.89 2.82
N ASP A 172 8.52 15.13 2.57
CA ASP A 172 7.60 15.86 3.45
C ASP A 172 6.20 15.27 3.41
N GLU A 173 5.70 14.88 2.23
CA GLU A 173 4.43 14.16 2.08
C GLU A 173 4.49 12.79 2.75
N PHE A 174 5.61 12.08 2.58
CA PHE A 174 5.83 10.80 3.26
C PHE A 174 5.65 10.95 4.78
N THR A 175 6.34 11.92 5.38
CA THR A 175 6.31 12.12 6.83
C THR A 175 4.93 12.58 7.32
N ARG A 176 4.28 13.52 6.63
CA ARG A 176 2.94 14.00 6.98
C ARG A 176 1.88 12.90 6.85
N THR A 177 1.84 12.22 5.72
CA THR A 177 0.88 11.15 5.45
C THR A 177 1.05 9.99 6.43
N THR A 178 2.30 9.55 6.66
CA THR A 178 2.57 8.47 7.61
C THR A 178 2.22 8.87 9.05
N SER A 179 2.61 10.07 9.50
CA SER A 179 2.26 10.56 10.85
C SER A 179 0.75 10.62 11.05
N GLY A 180 0.01 11.15 10.06
CA GLY A 180 -1.45 11.19 10.11
C GLY A 180 -2.08 9.79 10.15
N ALA A 181 -1.53 8.84 9.41
CA ALA A 181 -2.03 7.46 9.39
C ALA A 181 -1.66 6.68 10.67
N VAL A 182 -0.51 6.94 11.28
CA VAL A 182 -0.16 6.39 12.61
C VAL A 182 -1.21 6.76 13.65
N ALA A 183 -1.71 7.99 13.61
CA ALA A 183 -2.79 8.41 14.50
C ALA A 183 -4.14 7.82 14.06
N LYS A 184 -4.57 8.05 12.82
CA LYS A 184 -5.93 7.74 12.35
C LYS A 184 -6.20 6.24 12.19
N VAL A 185 -5.22 5.47 11.75
CA VAL A 185 -5.32 4.03 11.48
C VAL A 185 -4.63 3.22 12.56
N GLY A 186 -3.45 3.65 13.00
CA GLY A 186 -2.71 3.00 14.07
C GLY A 186 -3.32 3.18 15.46
N GLY A 187 -4.22 4.15 15.65
CA GLY A 187 -4.96 4.36 16.91
C GLY A 187 -4.17 5.09 18.00
N ALA A 188 -3.06 5.72 17.68
CA ALA A 188 -2.38 6.63 18.60
C ALA A 188 -3.06 8.02 18.60
N ARG A 189 -3.07 8.74 19.75
CA ARG A 189 -3.57 10.13 19.75
C ARG A 189 -2.69 11.06 18.93
N GLU A 190 -1.38 10.88 19.01
CA GLU A 190 -0.40 11.62 18.23
C GLU A 190 0.54 10.66 17.51
N GLY A 191 0.84 10.95 16.25
CA GLY A 191 1.73 10.15 15.40
C GLY A 191 2.91 10.96 14.91
N LYS A 192 4.08 10.33 14.82
CA LYS A 192 5.28 10.88 14.19
C LYS A 192 5.91 9.86 13.27
N ALA A 193 6.44 10.29 12.14
CA ALA A 193 7.17 9.45 11.21
C ALA A 193 8.50 10.08 10.84
N ILE A 194 9.53 9.23 10.76
CA ILE A 194 10.87 9.58 10.31
C ILE A 194 11.25 8.58 9.22
N ILE A 195 11.81 9.08 8.11
CA ILE A 195 12.42 8.24 7.09
C ILE A 195 13.93 8.42 7.08
N ILE A 196 14.65 7.30 7.04
CA ILE A 196 16.11 7.27 6.88
C ILE A 196 16.43 6.60 5.54
N ILE A 197 17.07 7.35 4.64
CA ILE A 197 17.58 6.82 3.38
C ILE A 197 19.04 6.43 3.60
N ASN A 198 19.31 5.14 3.70
CA ASN A 198 20.59 4.58 4.10
C ASN A 198 21.47 4.26 2.89
N PRO A 199 22.69 4.82 2.79
CA PRO A 199 23.60 4.63 1.65
C PRO A 199 24.51 3.39 1.76
N ALA A 200 24.32 2.51 2.74
CA ALA A 200 25.18 1.33 2.94
C ALA A 200 25.34 0.50 1.67
N ASP A 201 26.55 -0.04 1.48
CA ASP A 201 26.91 -1.00 0.45
C ASP A 201 27.61 -2.22 1.10
N PRO A 202 27.05 -3.45 0.99
CA PRO A 202 25.84 -3.82 0.26
C PRO A 202 24.57 -3.17 0.83
N PRO A 203 23.53 -3.00 -0.03
CA PRO A 203 22.29 -2.36 0.39
C PRO A 203 21.64 -3.15 1.53
N LEU A 204 21.18 -2.44 2.56
CA LEU A 204 20.46 -3.08 3.67
C LEU A 204 19.02 -3.43 3.26
N ILE A 205 18.47 -4.46 3.86
CA ILE A 205 17.04 -4.76 3.86
C ILE A 205 16.31 -3.66 4.65
N MET A 206 15.07 -3.32 4.26
CA MET A 206 14.25 -2.36 5.00
C MET A 206 14.17 -2.72 6.48
N ARG A 207 14.46 -1.75 7.35
CA ARG A 207 14.41 -1.89 8.81
C ARG A 207 13.60 -0.76 9.40
N ASP A 208 12.65 -1.11 10.25
CA ASP A 208 11.78 -0.13 10.87
C ASP A 208 11.73 -0.31 12.37
N THR A 209 11.56 0.82 13.05
CA THR A 209 11.36 0.86 14.50
C THR A 209 10.01 1.50 14.77
N VAL A 210 9.25 0.89 15.68
CA VAL A 210 8.00 1.43 16.20
C VAL A 210 8.16 1.66 17.68
N HIS A 211 7.84 2.87 18.16
CA HIS A 211 7.74 3.21 19.57
C HIS A 211 6.31 3.64 19.88
N CYS A 212 5.67 3.00 20.85
CA CYS A 212 4.37 3.39 21.39
C CYS A 212 4.49 3.78 22.85
N LEU A 213 3.96 4.93 23.24
CA LEU A 213 3.83 5.37 24.62
C LEU A 213 2.40 5.15 25.10
N THR A 214 2.19 4.16 25.95
CA THR A 214 0.87 3.79 26.47
C THR A 214 0.41 4.75 27.57
N ASP A 215 -0.90 4.88 27.76
CA ASP A 215 -1.48 5.77 28.80
C ASP A 215 -1.38 5.20 30.23
N GLY A 216 -0.87 4.01 30.38
CA GLY A 216 -0.65 3.35 31.66
C GLY A 216 0.42 2.29 31.52
N GLU A 217 0.63 1.52 32.57
CA GLU A 217 1.54 0.37 32.53
C GLU A 217 1.06 -0.62 31.45
N PRO A 218 1.92 -1.07 30.52
CA PRO A 218 1.51 -1.92 29.42
C PRO A 218 1.14 -3.35 29.89
N ASP A 219 0.01 -3.87 29.41
CA ASP A 219 -0.28 -5.30 29.48
C ASP A 219 0.64 -6.06 28.54
N GLN A 220 1.81 -6.43 29.07
CA GLN A 220 2.88 -7.04 28.28
C GLN A 220 2.45 -8.36 27.62
N ALA A 221 1.66 -9.18 28.29
CA ALA A 221 1.22 -10.48 27.78
C ALA A 221 0.25 -10.30 26.62
N ALA A 222 -0.79 -9.48 26.78
CA ALA A 222 -1.77 -9.20 25.75
C ALA A 222 -1.15 -8.48 24.53
N ILE A 223 -0.20 -7.55 24.75
CA ILE A 223 0.52 -6.87 23.66
C ILE A 223 1.38 -7.85 22.86
N ARG A 224 2.12 -8.76 23.53
CA ARG A 224 2.92 -9.79 22.83
C ARG A 224 2.05 -10.69 21.94
N GLU A 225 0.92 -11.15 22.47
CA GLU A 225 -0.03 -11.96 21.72
C GLU A 225 -0.64 -11.18 20.54
N SER A 226 -1.02 -9.93 20.78
CA SER A 226 -1.58 -9.05 19.75
C SER A 226 -0.59 -8.78 18.61
N VAL A 227 0.68 -8.52 18.92
CA VAL A 227 1.76 -8.35 17.94
C VAL A 227 1.97 -9.64 17.13
N ALA A 228 2.04 -10.79 17.78
CA ALA A 228 2.23 -12.08 17.11
C ALA A 228 1.07 -12.37 16.12
N ARG A 229 -0.18 -12.13 16.53
CA ARG A 229 -1.34 -12.27 15.63
C ARG A 229 -1.25 -11.30 14.44
N MET A 230 -0.86 -10.06 14.66
CA MET A 230 -0.73 -9.08 13.59
C MET A 230 0.38 -9.44 12.60
N VAL A 231 1.53 -9.92 13.08
CA VAL A 231 2.60 -10.43 12.20
C VAL A 231 2.07 -11.56 11.31
N ALA A 232 1.30 -12.50 11.87
CA ALA A 232 0.70 -13.58 11.10
C ALA A 232 -0.27 -13.07 10.01
N GLU A 233 -1.02 -11.99 10.28
CA GLU A 233 -1.90 -11.37 9.26
C GLU A 233 -1.09 -10.72 8.13
N VAL A 234 -0.04 -9.96 8.46
CA VAL A 234 0.83 -9.33 7.44
C VAL A 234 1.56 -10.39 6.61
N HIS A 235 2.02 -11.48 7.21
CA HIS A 235 2.69 -12.60 6.53
C HIS A 235 1.85 -13.22 5.40
N LYS A 236 0.53 -13.14 5.46
CA LYS A 236 -0.35 -13.68 4.41
C LYS A 236 -0.08 -13.06 3.04
N TYR A 237 0.39 -11.81 2.99
CA TYR A 237 0.68 -11.10 1.75
C TYR A 237 2.11 -10.54 1.66
N VAL A 238 2.85 -10.47 2.77
CA VAL A 238 4.28 -10.08 2.83
C VAL A 238 5.09 -11.14 3.57
N PRO A 239 5.49 -12.23 2.93
CA PRO A 239 6.22 -13.32 3.60
C PRO A 239 7.57 -12.91 4.21
N GLY A 240 8.20 -11.84 3.68
CA GLY A 240 9.46 -11.31 4.19
C GLY A 240 9.35 -10.35 5.39
N TYR A 241 8.12 -10.12 5.90
CA TYR A 241 7.88 -9.28 7.07
C TYR A 241 8.19 -10.01 8.36
N ARG A 242 9.02 -9.46 9.24
CA ARG A 242 9.36 -10.10 10.52
C ARG A 242 9.65 -9.09 11.63
N VAL A 243 9.27 -9.44 12.85
CA VAL A 243 9.75 -8.77 14.07
C VAL A 243 11.10 -9.38 14.42
N VAL A 244 12.17 -8.59 14.39
CA VAL A 244 13.54 -9.04 14.71
C VAL A 244 13.88 -8.86 16.18
N ASN A 245 13.19 -7.92 16.85
CA ASN A 245 13.28 -7.74 18.28
C ASN A 245 12.00 -7.09 18.82
N GLY A 246 11.53 -7.52 20.00
CA GLY A 246 10.37 -6.93 20.66
C GLY A 246 9.12 -7.82 20.67
N PRO A 247 8.03 -7.33 21.26
CA PRO A 247 7.91 -6.06 21.97
C PRO A 247 8.87 -5.96 23.17
N VAL A 248 9.65 -4.87 23.25
CA VAL A 248 10.49 -4.51 24.39
C VAL A 248 9.76 -3.45 25.21
N PHE A 249 9.68 -3.66 26.51
CA PHE A 249 8.97 -2.78 27.43
C PHE A 249 9.98 -2.03 28.31
N ASP A 250 9.84 -0.70 28.37
CA ASP A 250 10.62 0.17 29.23
C ASP A 250 9.67 1.22 29.83
N GLY A 251 9.19 0.97 31.05
CA GLY A 251 8.06 1.66 31.63
C GLY A 251 6.87 1.60 30.68
N ARG A 252 6.30 2.74 30.34
CA ARG A 252 5.16 2.85 29.43
C ARG A 252 5.52 2.79 27.94
N ARG A 253 6.82 2.72 27.60
CA ARG A 253 7.27 2.64 26.22
C ARG A 253 7.31 1.19 25.75
N VAL A 254 6.64 0.92 24.63
CA VAL A 254 6.67 -0.36 23.90
C VAL A 254 7.45 -0.14 22.61
N SER A 255 8.52 -0.89 22.39
CA SER A 255 9.37 -0.79 21.21
C SER A 255 9.36 -2.09 20.42
N ILE A 256 9.16 -1.99 19.09
CA ILE A 256 9.13 -3.13 18.17
C ILE A 256 10.05 -2.83 16.99
N TYR A 257 10.92 -3.79 16.67
CA TYR A 257 11.89 -3.66 15.58
C TYR A 257 11.58 -4.67 14.48
N LEU A 258 11.49 -4.17 13.26
CA LEU A 258 11.02 -4.89 12.08
C LEU A 258 12.08 -4.98 11.00
N GLU A 259 12.00 -6.02 10.20
CA GLU A 259 12.62 -6.11 8.89
C GLU A 259 11.57 -6.52 7.85
N VAL A 260 11.72 -5.97 6.65
CA VAL A 260 10.92 -6.34 5.48
C VAL A 260 11.87 -6.71 4.33
N GLU A 261 11.93 -7.98 4.03
CA GLU A 261 12.66 -8.52 2.87
C GLU A 261 11.68 -8.64 1.70
N GLY A 262 12.04 -8.08 0.55
CA GLY A 262 11.25 -8.22 -0.66
C GLY A 262 11.28 -9.64 -1.23
N LEU A 263 10.25 -10.01 -1.99
CA LEU A 263 10.16 -11.34 -2.63
C LEU A 263 11.25 -11.56 -3.69
N GLY A 264 11.75 -10.49 -4.31
CA GLY A 264 12.75 -10.61 -5.38
C GLY A 264 12.12 -10.93 -6.74
N ASP A 265 10.85 -10.56 -6.96
CA ASP A 265 10.14 -10.79 -8.23
C ASP A 265 10.70 -9.92 -9.36
N TYR A 266 10.38 -8.64 -9.32
CA TYR A 266 10.91 -7.64 -10.25
C TYR A 266 12.03 -6.81 -9.61
N LEU A 267 11.86 -6.47 -8.35
CA LEU A 267 12.81 -5.69 -7.56
C LEU A 267 13.69 -6.60 -6.70
N PRO A 268 14.95 -6.21 -6.42
CA PRO A 268 15.82 -7.01 -5.58
C PRO A 268 15.30 -7.08 -4.13
N LYS A 269 15.69 -8.14 -3.42
CA LYS A 269 15.21 -8.43 -2.06
C LYS A 269 15.43 -7.31 -1.04
N TYR A 270 16.45 -6.46 -1.21
CA TYR A 270 16.64 -5.31 -0.33
C TYR A 270 15.56 -4.23 -0.49
N ALA A 271 14.82 -4.24 -1.61
CA ALA A 271 13.74 -3.29 -1.87
C ALA A 271 12.41 -3.66 -1.18
N GLY A 272 12.48 -4.15 0.05
CA GLY A 272 11.31 -4.53 0.85
C GLY A 272 10.28 -3.40 1.04
N ASN A 273 10.73 -2.15 1.02
CA ASN A 273 9.84 -1.00 1.04
C ASN A 273 8.92 -0.90 -0.19
N LEU A 274 9.41 -1.21 -1.37
CA LEU A 274 8.59 -1.22 -2.58
C LEU A 274 7.72 -2.48 -2.63
N ASP A 275 8.26 -3.62 -2.22
CA ASP A 275 7.56 -4.90 -2.18
C ASP A 275 6.35 -4.87 -1.25
N ILE A 276 6.47 -4.36 -0.02
CA ILE A 276 5.34 -4.27 0.91
C ILE A 276 4.23 -3.34 0.38
N MET A 277 4.61 -2.26 -0.31
CA MET A 277 3.65 -1.33 -0.89
C MET A 277 2.82 -2.00 -1.99
N THR A 278 3.46 -2.71 -2.90
CA THR A 278 2.79 -3.43 -4.00
C THR A 278 2.02 -4.65 -3.50
N ALA A 279 2.54 -5.36 -2.50
CA ALA A 279 1.84 -6.48 -1.87
C ALA A 279 0.56 -6.04 -1.13
N ALA A 280 0.63 -4.93 -0.39
CA ALA A 280 -0.54 -4.36 0.29
C ALA A 280 -1.61 -3.89 -0.71
N ALA A 281 -1.21 -3.25 -1.81
CA ALA A 281 -2.13 -2.84 -2.87
C ALA A 281 -2.79 -4.03 -3.56
N ALA A 282 -2.02 -5.07 -3.91
CA ALA A 282 -2.55 -6.31 -4.48
C ALA A 282 -3.55 -6.98 -3.51
N ARG A 283 -3.21 -7.11 -2.22
CA ARG A 283 -4.10 -7.69 -1.20
C ARG A 283 -5.38 -6.88 -1.04
N THR A 284 -5.29 -5.55 -1.06
CA THR A 284 -6.46 -4.66 -1.01
C THR A 284 -7.40 -4.95 -2.17
N ALA A 285 -6.87 -4.99 -3.40
CA ALA A 285 -7.67 -5.27 -4.59
C ALA A 285 -8.28 -6.68 -4.57
N GLU A 286 -7.53 -7.69 -4.11
CA GLU A 286 -8.02 -9.05 -4.00
C GLU A 286 -9.23 -9.15 -3.08
N MET A 287 -9.19 -8.50 -1.90
CA MET A 287 -10.33 -8.53 -0.98
C MET A 287 -11.55 -7.83 -1.56
N PHE A 288 -11.39 -6.68 -2.25
CA PHE A 288 -12.50 -6.07 -2.99
C PHE A 288 -13.01 -6.97 -4.12
N ALA A 289 -12.11 -7.63 -4.85
CA ALA A 289 -12.48 -8.55 -5.93
C ALA A 289 -13.25 -9.77 -5.42
N GLU A 290 -12.86 -10.33 -4.28
CA GLU A 290 -13.56 -11.43 -3.61
C GLU A 290 -15.02 -11.04 -3.28
N GLU A 291 -15.25 -9.83 -2.78
CA GLU A 291 -16.57 -9.31 -2.45
C GLU A 291 -17.42 -9.04 -3.72
N LEU A 292 -16.80 -8.47 -4.76
CA LEU A 292 -17.44 -8.24 -6.06
C LEU A 292 -17.85 -9.56 -6.74
N LEU A 293 -16.96 -10.56 -6.75
CA LEU A 293 -17.23 -11.88 -7.33
C LEU A 293 -18.32 -12.63 -6.58
N ALA A 294 -18.40 -12.43 -5.27
CA ALA A 294 -19.45 -12.99 -4.43
C ALA A 294 -20.78 -12.22 -4.53
N GLY A 295 -20.83 -11.10 -5.24
CA GLY A 295 -22.02 -10.25 -5.36
C GLY A 295 -22.43 -9.56 -4.07
N ARG A 296 -21.53 -9.45 -3.08
CA ARG A 296 -21.80 -8.76 -1.81
C ARG A 296 -21.66 -7.25 -1.89
N ILE A 297 -20.86 -6.75 -2.83
CA ILE A 297 -20.74 -5.34 -3.16
C ILE A 297 -20.87 -5.10 -4.67
N THR A 298 -21.19 -3.87 -5.04
CA THR A 298 -21.21 -3.37 -6.42
C THR A 298 -20.43 -2.06 -6.46
N LEU A 299 -19.76 -1.79 -7.57
CA LEU A 299 -19.10 -0.52 -7.83
C LEU A 299 -20.08 0.39 -8.59
N GLU A 300 -20.19 1.63 -8.17
CA GLU A 300 -21.07 2.62 -8.77
C GLU A 300 -20.28 3.86 -9.22
N PRO A 301 -20.66 4.49 -10.33
CA PRO A 301 -20.04 5.74 -10.74
C PRO A 301 -20.10 6.80 -9.65
N VAL A 302 -18.99 7.46 -9.40
CA VAL A 302 -18.89 8.57 -8.45
C VAL A 302 -19.32 9.84 -9.16
N ALA A 303 -20.34 10.53 -8.64
CA ALA A 303 -20.74 11.84 -9.17
C ALA A 303 -19.58 12.83 -9.01
N LEU A 304 -19.17 13.47 -10.10
CA LEU A 304 -18.21 14.55 -10.05
C LEU A 304 -18.83 15.70 -9.25
N ALA A 305 -18.11 16.22 -8.26
CA ALA A 305 -18.51 17.42 -7.56
C ALA A 305 -18.53 18.59 -8.58
N ALA A 306 -19.67 19.24 -8.68
CA ALA A 306 -19.90 20.38 -9.59
C ALA A 306 -19.04 21.58 -9.21
#